data_377b4f307f0dfd9103c0d49c2abbec44
#
_entry.id   377b4f307f0dfd9103c0d49c2abbec44
#
_cell.length_a   1.000
_cell.length_b   1.000
_cell.length_c   1.000
_cell.angle_alpha   90.00
_cell.angle_beta   90.00
_cell.angle_gamma   90.00
#
_symmetry.space_group_name_H-M   'P 1'
#
loop_
_entity.id
_entity.type
_entity.pdbx_description
1 polymer ?
#
loop_
_entity_poly.entity_id
_entity_poly.type
_entity_poly.pdbx_seq_one_letter_code
_entity_poly.pdbx_strand_id
1 'polypeptide(L)'
;MNIEFLLSAKFDNRRVIPTKDRLFKAIVSSLNEVNINPLVMLSEFSIIEDGNTLIYSFHPSSDPIYFEFKTDTIFITISTGAFGAGYHRFIVGVLDRIARRLDIEFKEDDTHKDPSGYFRNRNFEDLKKFFVNSLASYAQMLINHHNDSGYNNFMISMPFDYPYIVKQYFALSSLGYWGKNWFSDFINSGIEEKLELAKDFFIWDNEEINAKFWFKSCVSMIWLFYPFRDIIDDRERTIYKKIMYSFQEAYKKDTNLKYPWDILIDIAHQLDDENLAKFIEKKKNPHQQTAEIGFRLELARYSIAAGFTIVLPMRMNIFKNNKTLIEFKDINIYIAMQVYSFANEETDVIMEYVLKQIDIAGEDKGDELDVKVESSHIKSVVYEKELEDHDYIITVAAVTKKLALLAWFTYTGEENRDTCLKAIKSIEVEH
;
A
#
# COMPACT_ATOMS: atom_id res chain seq x y z
N MET A 1 -11.75 8.15 0.31
CA MET A 1 -13.21 7.93 0.10
C MET A 1 -13.57 6.65 0.81
N ASN A 2 -14.36 6.71 1.89
CA ASN A 2 -14.72 5.53 2.68
C ASN A 2 -16.22 5.22 2.50
N ILE A 3 -16.56 4.04 1.98
CA ILE A 3 -17.92 3.51 1.91
C ILE A 3 -17.93 2.24 2.74
N GLU A 4 -18.26 2.41 4.02
CA GLU A 4 -18.25 1.36 5.01
C GLU A 4 -19.65 1.13 5.56
N PHE A 5 -19.99 -0.12 5.82
CA PHE A 5 -21.25 -0.52 6.46
C PHE A 5 -21.07 -1.80 7.27
N LEU A 6 -21.94 -1.97 8.25
CA LEU A 6 -21.94 -3.11 9.15
C LEU A 6 -23.19 -3.96 8.92
N LEU A 7 -22.97 -5.27 8.90
CA LEU A 7 -24.05 -6.26 8.88
C LEU A 7 -23.95 -7.17 10.10
N SER A 8 -25.08 -7.71 10.52
CA SER A 8 -25.12 -8.76 11.52
C SER A 8 -26.10 -9.87 11.13
N ALA A 9 -25.83 -11.09 11.57
CA ALA A 9 -26.76 -12.21 11.46
C ALA A 9 -26.75 -13.05 12.73
N LYS A 10 -27.96 -13.41 13.22
CA LYS A 10 -28.12 -14.34 14.35
C LYS A 10 -28.31 -15.76 13.85
N PHE A 11 -27.76 -16.72 14.60
CA PHE A 11 -27.97 -18.14 14.38
C PHE A 11 -29.16 -18.63 15.21
N ASP A 12 -30.11 -19.30 14.59
CA ASP A 12 -31.24 -19.91 15.33
C ASP A 12 -30.73 -21.15 16.10
N ASN A 13 -30.77 -21.06 17.44
CA ASN A 13 -30.34 -22.10 18.37
C ASN A 13 -31.14 -23.43 18.27
N ARG A 14 -32.19 -23.51 17.44
CA ARG A 14 -33.02 -24.70 17.29
C ARG A 14 -32.43 -25.77 16.39
N ARG A 15 -31.47 -25.43 15.55
CA ARG A 15 -30.73 -26.40 14.71
C ARG A 15 -29.32 -26.47 15.22
N VAL A 16 -28.88 -27.65 15.67
CA VAL A 16 -27.50 -28.01 16.12
C VAL A 16 -26.52 -26.84 15.99
N ILE A 17 -26.24 -26.15 17.12
CA ILE A 17 -25.31 -25.01 17.16
C ILE A 17 -24.05 -25.44 16.39
N PRO A 18 -23.76 -24.87 15.23
CA PRO A 18 -22.48 -25.15 14.60
C PRO A 18 -21.43 -24.71 15.59
N THR A 19 -20.51 -25.57 15.98
CA THR A 19 -19.33 -25.09 16.71
C THR A 19 -18.75 -23.95 15.87
N LYS A 20 -18.22 -22.92 16.51
CA LYS A 20 -17.54 -21.79 15.88
C LYS A 20 -16.69 -22.25 14.67
N ASP A 21 -15.94 -23.36 14.85
CA ASP A 21 -15.10 -23.94 13.80
C ASP A 21 -15.89 -24.44 12.58
N ARG A 22 -17.09 -24.98 12.78
CA ARG A 22 -17.94 -25.44 11.67
C ARG A 22 -18.50 -24.26 10.88
N LEU A 23 -18.91 -23.22 11.60
CA LEU A 23 -19.40 -21.98 11.01
C LEU A 23 -18.30 -21.29 10.22
N PHE A 24 -17.13 -21.16 10.82
CA PHE A 24 -15.95 -20.61 10.21
C PHE A 24 -15.58 -21.36 8.92
N LYS A 25 -15.49 -22.69 8.97
CA LYS A 25 -15.25 -23.53 7.81
C LYS A 25 -16.34 -23.39 6.75
N ALA A 26 -17.61 -23.25 7.16
CA ALA A 26 -18.73 -23.06 6.24
C ALA A 26 -18.66 -21.70 5.52
N ILE A 27 -18.25 -20.62 6.21
CA ILE A 27 -18.04 -19.30 5.59
C ILE A 27 -16.84 -19.36 4.62
N VAL A 28 -15.69 -19.87 5.04
CA VAL A 28 -14.52 -20.02 4.17
C VAL A 28 -14.84 -20.89 2.96
N SER A 29 -15.52 -22.01 3.17
CA SER A 29 -15.99 -22.86 2.06
C SER A 29 -16.95 -22.11 1.14
N SER A 30 -17.90 -21.35 1.68
CA SER A 30 -18.83 -20.55 0.89
C SER A 30 -18.13 -19.45 0.10
N LEU A 31 -17.12 -18.79 0.69
CA LEU A 31 -16.28 -17.79 0.02
C LEU A 31 -15.48 -18.42 -1.13
N ASN A 32 -14.94 -19.62 -0.93
CA ASN A 32 -14.17 -20.33 -1.95
C ASN A 32 -15.04 -20.99 -3.04
N GLU A 33 -16.22 -21.50 -2.68
CA GLU A 33 -17.14 -22.17 -3.59
C GLU A 33 -18.10 -21.23 -4.34
N VAL A 34 -18.22 -20.00 -3.90
CA VAL A 34 -18.81 -18.96 -4.74
C VAL A 34 -17.95 -18.97 -6.00
N ASN A 35 -18.39 -19.71 -7.00
CA ASN A 35 -17.68 -20.01 -8.25
C ASN A 35 -17.43 -18.71 -9.02
N ILE A 36 -16.67 -17.88 -8.40
CA ILE A 36 -16.23 -16.57 -8.82
C ILE A 36 -14.83 -16.79 -9.36
N ASN A 37 -14.77 -17.86 -10.14
CA ASN A 37 -13.66 -17.94 -11.04
C ASN A 37 -13.75 -16.67 -11.93
N PRO A 38 -12.85 -15.76 -11.86
CA PRO A 38 -11.41 -15.93 -11.62
C PRO A 38 -10.86 -15.28 -10.33
N LEU A 39 -11.69 -14.62 -9.51
CA LEU A 39 -11.21 -13.90 -8.32
C LEU A 39 -10.63 -14.80 -7.22
N VAL A 40 -10.97 -16.08 -7.19
CA VAL A 40 -10.37 -17.05 -6.26
C VAL A 40 -8.84 -17.02 -6.29
N MET A 41 -8.25 -16.78 -7.47
CA MET A 41 -6.79 -16.67 -7.60
C MET A 41 -6.20 -15.41 -6.97
N LEU A 42 -7.03 -14.40 -6.72
CA LEU A 42 -6.63 -13.13 -6.09
C LEU A 42 -6.92 -13.09 -4.60
N SER A 43 -7.87 -13.92 -4.12
CA SER A 43 -8.34 -13.85 -2.74
C SER A 43 -7.30 -14.38 -1.73
N GLU A 44 -7.43 -13.88 -0.51
CA GLU A 44 -6.64 -14.30 0.66
C GLU A 44 -7.52 -14.31 1.90
N PHE A 45 -7.18 -15.15 2.87
CA PHE A 45 -7.78 -15.12 4.18
C PHE A 45 -6.74 -15.25 5.28
N SER A 46 -7.02 -14.65 6.43
CA SER A 46 -6.27 -14.83 7.66
C SER A 46 -7.21 -14.89 8.86
N ILE A 47 -6.71 -15.43 9.95
CA ILE A 47 -7.43 -15.54 11.21
C ILE A 47 -6.64 -14.77 12.23
N ILE A 48 -7.29 -13.85 12.96
CA ILE A 48 -6.65 -13.18 14.09
C ILE A 48 -6.43 -14.18 15.22
N GLU A 49 -5.36 -14.02 16.00
CA GLU A 49 -4.92 -14.94 17.07
C GLU A 49 -5.99 -15.20 18.15
N ASP A 50 -6.93 -14.26 18.40
CA ASP A 50 -8.06 -14.47 19.29
C ASP A 50 -9.01 -15.60 18.81
N GLY A 51 -8.83 -16.03 17.57
CA GLY A 51 -9.61 -17.06 16.88
C GLY A 51 -11.09 -16.68 16.70
N ASN A 52 -11.50 -15.42 16.92
CA ASN A 52 -12.88 -14.94 16.80
C ASN A 52 -13.11 -14.13 15.55
N THR A 53 -12.08 -13.69 14.86
CA THR A 53 -12.17 -12.85 13.67
C THR A 53 -11.52 -13.50 12.47
N LEU A 54 -12.31 -13.67 11.40
CA LEU A 54 -11.83 -14.03 10.07
C LEU A 54 -11.68 -12.76 9.25
N ILE A 55 -10.53 -12.56 8.66
CA ILE A 55 -10.27 -11.51 7.69
C ILE A 55 -10.23 -12.16 6.30
N TYR A 56 -11.01 -11.63 5.37
CA TYR A 56 -11.05 -12.14 4.00
C TYR A 56 -10.92 -10.99 3.01
N SER A 57 -9.91 -11.07 2.13
CA SER A 57 -9.69 -10.14 1.03
C SER A 57 -9.98 -10.85 -0.30
N PHE A 58 -10.91 -10.32 -1.09
CA PHE A 58 -11.17 -10.83 -2.43
C PHE A 58 -10.13 -10.37 -3.46
N HIS A 59 -9.44 -9.29 -3.14
CA HIS A 59 -8.39 -8.73 -4.00
C HIS A 59 -7.32 -8.07 -3.14
N PRO A 60 -6.02 -8.24 -3.44
CA PRO A 60 -4.95 -7.65 -2.62
C PRO A 60 -5.02 -6.13 -2.46
N SER A 61 -5.55 -5.43 -3.49
CA SER A 61 -5.70 -3.97 -3.48
C SER A 61 -7.03 -3.48 -2.91
N SER A 62 -7.90 -4.37 -2.40
CA SER A 62 -9.15 -3.99 -1.74
C SER A 62 -9.01 -4.04 -0.22
N ASP A 63 -9.84 -3.25 0.46
CA ASP A 63 -10.01 -3.42 1.90
C ASP A 63 -10.52 -4.83 2.20
N PRO A 64 -10.05 -5.46 3.29
CA PRO A 64 -10.54 -6.76 3.70
C PRO A 64 -11.95 -6.67 4.31
N ILE A 65 -12.65 -7.80 4.29
CA ILE A 65 -13.90 -7.99 5.02
C ILE A 65 -13.59 -8.69 6.33
N TYR A 66 -14.13 -8.16 7.43
CA TYR A 66 -13.97 -8.72 8.75
C TYR A 66 -15.26 -9.46 9.16
N PHE A 67 -15.13 -10.72 9.53
CA PHE A 67 -16.18 -11.53 10.11
C PHE A 67 -15.86 -11.78 11.57
N GLU A 68 -16.54 -11.10 12.47
CA GLU A 68 -16.38 -11.24 13.92
C GLU A 68 -17.46 -12.16 14.48
N PHE A 69 -17.05 -13.26 15.14
CA PHE A 69 -17.94 -14.26 15.71
C PHE A 69 -18.14 -14.01 17.20
N LYS A 70 -19.38 -13.66 17.59
CA LYS A 70 -19.78 -13.56 19.01
C LYS A 70 -20.86 -14.59 19.27
N THR A 71 -20.79 -15.31 20.34
CA THR A 71 -21.71 -16.35 20.86
C THR A 71 -22.70 -16.94 19.83
N ASP A 72 -23.71 -16.18 19.43
CA ASP A 72 -24.81 -16.56 18.52
C ASP A 72 -24.95 -15.62 17.30
N THR A 73 -24.04 -14.71 17.13
CA THR A 73 -24.12 -13.62 16.14
C THR A 73 -22.80 -13.48 15.38
N ILE A 74 -22.89 -13.28 14.07
CA ILE A 74 -21.77 -12.78 13.25
C ILE A 74 -21.97 -11.30 13.00
N PHE A 75 -20.90 -10.53 13.14
CA PHE A 75 -20.79 -9.15 12.69
C PHE A 75 -19.87 -9.10 11.48
N ILE A 76 -20.23 -8.33 10.47
CA ILE A 76 -19.44 -8.18 9.25
C ILE A 76 -19.19 -6.71 9.02
N THR A 77 -17.92 -6.34 8.94
CA THR A 77 -17.47 -4.99 8.55
C THR A 77 -16.98 -5.02 7.11
N ILE A 78 -17.50 -4.14 6.29
CA ILE A 78 -17.26 -4.08 4.85
C ILE A 78 -16.88 -2.66 4.46
N SER A 79 -15.77 -2.51 3.72
CA SER A 79 -15.35 -1.27 3.08
C SER A 79 -15.16 -1.51 1.58
N THR A 80 -15.76 -0.66 0.74
CA THR A 80 -15.74 -0.83 -0.73
C THR A 80 -15.39 0.44 -1.50
N GLY A 81 -15.20 1.56 -0.78
CA GLY A 81 -15.19 2.90 -1.36
C GLY A 81 -14.15 3.16 -2.44
N ALA A 82 -12.97 2.59 -2.33
CA ALA A 82 -11.90 2.81 -3.30
C ALA A 82 -11.96 1.91 -4.52
N PHE A 83 -12.63 0.77 -4.40
CA PHE A 83 -12.60 -0.27 -5.43
C PHE A 83 -13.65 -0.05 -6.52
N GLY A 84 -14.81 0.50 -6.17
CA GLY A 84 -15.86 0.89 -7.10
C GLY A 84 -17.18 0.12 -6.96
N ALA A 85 -18.20 0.57 -7.72
CA ALA A 85 -19.57 0.08 -7.66
C ALA A 85 -19.69 -1.42 -7.99
N GLY A 86 -18.91 -1.90 -8.96
CA GLY A 86 -18.89 -3.32 -9.34
C GLY A 86 -18.46 -4.22 -8.20
N TYR A 87 -17.43 -3.79 -7.44
CA TYR A 87 -16.97 -4.52 -6.28
C TYR A 87 -17.99 -4.52 -5.14
N HIS A 88 -18.63 -3.39 -4.87
CA HIS A 88 -19.68 -3.30 -3.86
C HIS A 88 -20.84 -4.28 -4.17
N ARG A 89 -21.34 -4.24 -5.41
CA ARG A 89 -22.36 -5.19 -5.89
C ARG A 89 -21.91 -6.64 -5.74
N PHE A 90 -20.66 -6.93 -6.12
CA PHE A 90 -20.08 -8.26 -5.99
C PHE A 90 -20.08 -8.75 -4.55
N ILE A 91 -19.59 -7.94 -3.59
CA ILE A 91 -19.56 -8.30 -2.17
C ILE A 91 -20.96 -8.59 -1.64
N VAL A 92 -21.92 -7.73 -1.93
CA VAL A 92 -23.32 -7.95 -1.52
C VAL A 92 -23.87 -9.26 -2.12
N GLY A 93 -23.55 -9.56 -3.38
CA GLY A 93 -23.93 -10.83 -4.02
C GLY A 93 -23.27 -12.07 -3.38
N VAL A 94 -22.04 -11.95 -2.88
CA VAL A 94 -21.36 -13.00 -2.11
C VAL A 94 -22.08 -13.22 -0.78
N LEU A 95 -22.41 -12.16 -0.07
CA LEU A 95 -23.14 -12.27 1.21
C LEU A 95 -24.51 -12.90 1.05
N ASP A 96 -25.25 -12.57 -0.02
CA ASP A 96 -26.53 -13.23 -0.35
C ASP A 96 -26.38 -14.74 -0.56
N ARG A 97 -25.26 -15.20 -1.11
CA ARG A 97 -24.98 -16.64 -1.29
C ARG A 97 -24.61 -17.30 0.03
N ILE A 98 -23.79 -16.64 0.86
CA ILE A 98 -23.47 -17.11 2.21
C ILE A 98 -24.76 -17.22 3.04
N ALA A 99 -25.60 -16.20 3.02
CA ALA A 99 -26.88 -16.18 3.75
C ALA A 99 -27.76 -17.37 3.39
N ARG A 100 -27.94 -17.62 2.08
CA ARG A 100 -28.74 -18.76 1.58
C ARG A 100 -28.15 -20.11 1.97
N ARG A 101 -26.81 -20.25 1.92
CA ARG A 101 -26.13 -21.51 2.24
C ARG A 101 -26.20 -21.85 3.72
N LEU A 102 -26.08 -20.84 4.57
CA LEU A 102 -26.11 -20.99 6.02
C LEU A 102 -27.50 -20.91 6.62
N ASP A 103 -28.52 -20.61 5.81
CA ASP A 103 -29.91 -20.36 6.25
C ASP A 103 -29.97 -19.26 7.32
N ILE A 104 -29.28 -18.15 7.06
CA ILE A 104 -29.23 -16.96 7.90
C ILE A 104 -29.69 -15.72 7.13
N GLU A 105 -30.11 -14.68 7.85
CA GLU A 105 -30.46 -13.38 7.28
C GLU A 105 -29.48 -12.31 7.79
N PHE A 106 -28.77 -11.67 6.88
CA PHE A 106 -27.95 -10.50 7.21
C PHE A 106 -28.85 -9.26 7.32
N LYS A 107 -28.65 -8.50 8.38
CA LYS A 107 -29.33 -7.23 8.66
C LYS A 107 -28.31 -6.12 8.80
N GLU A 108 -28.65 -4.94 8.28
CA GLU A 108 -27.84 -3.75 8.48
C GLU A 108 -27.87 -3.34 9.95
N ASP A 109 -26.74 -2.84 10.44
CA ASP A 109 -26.69 -2.14 11.71
C ASP A 109 -27.44 -0.79 11.59
N ASP A 110 -28.19 -0.40 12.63
CA ASP A 110 -29.00 0.82 12.59
C ASP A 110 -28.17 2.10 12.47
N THR A 111 -26.93 2.07 12.96
CA THR A 111 -26.02 3.22 13.00
C THR A 111 -25.05 3.27 11.81
N HIS A 112 -24.80 2.11 11.18
CA HIS A 112 -23.82 1.96 10.09
C HIS A 112 -24.45 1.23 8.89
N LYS A 113 -25.55 1.77 8.39
CA LYS A 113 -26.22 1.25 7.17
C LYS A 113 -25.38 1.46 5.95
N ASP A 114 -25.61 0.62 4.93
CA ASP A 114 -25.04 0.87 3.61
C ASP A 114 -25.50 2.25 3.09
N PRO A 115 -24.57 3.22 2.98
CA PRO A 115 -24.92 4.59 2.59
C PRO A 115 -25.39 4.68 1.14
N SER A 116 -25.04 3.71 0.29
CA SER A 116 -25.52 3.62 -1.10
C SER A 116 -26.98 3.13 -1.19
N GLY A 117 -27.48 2.46 -0.15
CA GLY A 117 -28.75 1.78 -0.13
C GLY A 117 -28.82 0.51 -0.99
N TYR A 118 -27.74 0.13 -1.65
CA TYR A 118 -27.70 -1.01 -2.56
C TYR A 118 -27.99 -2.34 -1.85
N PHE A 119 -27.53 -2.50 -0.62
CA PHE A 119 -27.82 -3.70 0.17
C PHE A 119 -29.34 -3.97 0.28
N ARG A 120 -30.18 -2.94 0.22
CA ARG A 120 -31.65 -3.04 0.31
C ARG A 120 -32.34 -3.07 -1.04
N ASN A 121 -31.95 -2.15 -1.95
CA ASN A 121 -32.72 -1.90 -3.18
C ASN A 121 -32.21 -2.68 -4.41
N ARG A 122 -30.97 -3.15 -4.39
CA ARG A 122 -30.28 -3.89 -5.47
C ARG A 122 -30.24 -3.12 -6.82
N ASN A 123 -30.41 -1.79 -6.80
CA ASN A 123 -30.39 -0.96 -8.01
C ASN A 123 -28.93 -0.55 -8.34
N PHE A 124 -28.37 -1.18 -9.37
CA PHE A 124 -26.99 -0.95 -9.75
C PHE A 124 -26.73 0.44 -10.38
N GLU A 125 -27.71 0.99 -11.10
CA GLU A 125 -27.57 2.33 -11.67
C GLU A 125 -27.54 3.40 -10.58
N ASP A 126 -28.34 3.27 -9.52
CA ASP A 126 -28.29 4.16 -8.38
C ASP A 126 -26.97 4.00 -7.61
N LEU A 127 -26.46 2.77 -7.49
CA LEU A 127 -25.16 2.49 -6.89
C LEU A 127 -24.04 3.20 -7.63
N LYS A 128 -23.99 3.13 -8.97
CA LYS A 128 -22.99 3.85 -9.78
C LYS A 128 -23.06 5.36 -9.54
N LYS A 129 -24.25 5.94 -9.58
CA LYS A 129 -24.46 7.36 -9.30
C LYS A 129 -23.99 7.76 -7.90
N PHE A 130 -24.27 6.90 -6.91
CA PHE A 130 -23.78 7.13 -5.53
C PHE A 130 -22.25 7.18 -5.47
N PHE A 131 -21.56 6.22 -6.10
CA PHE A 131 -20.08 6.21 -6.14
C PHE A 131 -19.50 7.43 -6.84
N VAL A 132 -20.08 7.83 -7.95
CA VAL A 132 -19.67 9.03 -8.70
C VAL A 132 -19.89 10.32 -7.89
N ASN A 133 -21.02 10.45 -7.21
CA ASN A 133 -21.29 11.61 -6.36
C ASN A 133 -20.36 11.64 -5.13
N SER A 134 -20.08 10.49 -4.55
CA SER A 134 -19.10 10.37 -3.44
C SER A 134 -17.70 10.78 -3.89
N LEU A 135 -17.29 10.38 -5.10
CA LEU A 135 -16.02 10.79 -5.69
C LEU A 135 -16.00 12.29 -5.97
N ALA A 136 -17.10 12.89 -6.45
CA ALA A 136 -17.21 14.32 -6.69
C ALA A 136 -17.08 15.14 -5.39
N SER A 137 -17.74 14.69 -4.33
CA SER A 137 -17.62 15.32 -2.99
C SER A 137 -16.21 15.24 -2.45
N TYR A 138 -15.55 14.08 -2.62
CA TYR A 138 -14.16 13.88 -2.23
C TYR A 138 -13.20 14.76 -3.04
N ALA A 139 -13.38 14.81 -4.36
CA ALA A 139 -12.62 15.68 -5.27
C ALA A 139 -12.73 17.17 -4.87
N GLN A 140 -13.94 17.62 -4.54
CA GLN A 140 -14.18 18.98 -4.06
C GLN A 140 -13.42 19.27 -2.76
N MET A 141 -13.41 18.31 -1.83
CA MET A 141 -12.66 18.44 -0.58
C MET A 141 -11.15 18.60 -0.84
N LEU A 142 -10.57 17.80 -1.75
CA LEU A 142 -9.15 17.89 -2.11
C LEU A 142 -8.81 19.25 -2.72
N ILE A 143 -9.64 19.73 -3.65
CA ILE A 143 -9.44 21.04 -4.30
C ILE A 143 -9.54 22.17 -3.29
N ASN A 144 -10.53 22.16 -2.42
CA ASN A 144 -10.68 23.17 -1.37
C ASN A 144 -9.46 23.19 -0.46
N HIS A 145 -9.03 22.01 0.04
CA HIS A 145 -7.84 21.93 0.88
C HIS A 145 -6.58 22.46 0.19
N HIS A 146 -6.40 22.13 -1.10
CA HIS A 146 -5.29 22.66 -1.89
C HIS A 146 -5.38 24.20 -2.03
N ASN A 147 -6.57 24.72 -2.32
CA ASN A 147 -6.74 26.18 -2.48
C ASN A 147 -6.51 26.95 -1.19
N ASP A 148 -6.86 26.38 -0.03
CA ASP A 148 -6.72 27.01 1.29
C ASP A 148 -5.29 26.93 1.83
N SER A 149 -4.56 25.83 1.57
CA SER A 149 -3.26 25.55 2.18
C SER A 149 -2.09 25.47 1.19
N GLY A 150 -2.34 25.41 -0.11
CA GLY A 150 -1.34 25.10 -1.13
C GLY A 150 -0.87 23.63 -1.11
N TYR A 151 -1.47 22.79 -0.26
CA TYR A 151 -1.06 21.40 -0.11
C TYR A 151 -1.29 20.59 -1.38
N ASN A 152 -0.32 19.75 -1.71
CA ASN A 152 -0.34 18.77 -2.79
C ASN A 152 -0.01 17.39 -2.21
N ASN A 153 0.21 16.39 -3.07
CA ASN A 153 0.61 15.05 -2.70
C ASN A 153 -0.45 14.27 -1.89
N PHE A 154 -1.73 14.46 -2.25
CA PHE A 154 -2.81 13.66 -1.65
C PHE A 154 -2.67 12.18 -2.01
N MET A 155 -2.71 11.30 -1.01
CA MET A 155 -2.77 9.86 -1.21
C MET A 155 -4.20 9.35 -1.07
N ILE A 156 -4.73 8.74 -2.13
CA ILE A 156 -6.13 8.29 -2.20
C ILE A 156 -6.18 6.79 -2.06
N SER A 157 -6.70 6.32 -0.93
CA SER A 157 -6.85 4.87 -0.65
C SER A 157 -5.53 4.09 -0.77
N MET A 158 -4.45 4.73 -0.37
CA MET A 158 -3.14 4.11 -0.21
C MET A 158 -2.95 3.69 1.24
N PRO A 159 -2.13 2.68 1.53
CA PRO A 159 -1.76 2.34 2.91
C PRO A 159 -1.19 3.56 3.66
N PHE A 160 -1.49 3.67 4.95
CA PHE A 160 -1.04 4.81 5.75
C PHE A 160 0.49 4.93 5.83
N ASP A 161 1.18 3.79 5.85
CA ASP A 161 2.63 3.67 5.87
C ASP A 161 3.25 3.59 4.47
N TYR A 162 2.47 3.88 3.43
CA TYR A 162 2.97 3.89 2.06
C TYR A 162 4.04 4.97 1.91
N PRO A 163 5.26 4.64 1.46
CA PRO A 163 6.32 5.63 1.31
C PRO A 163 5.93 6.63 0.22
N TYR A 164 5.91 7.91 0.58
CA TYR A 164 5.60 8.94 -0.40
C TYR A 164 6.83 9.32 -1.23
N ILE A 165 6.58 9.79 -2.43
CA ILE A 165 7.62 10.11 -3.39
C ILE A 165 8.15 11.54 -3.21
N VAL A 166 9.39 11.76 -3.64
CA VAL A 166 10.06 13.08 -3.60
C VAL A 166 9.53 14.03 -4.68
N LYS A 167 8.82 13.52 -5.69
CA LYS A 167 8.26 14.30 -6.80
C LYS A 167 6.93 14.95 -6.41
N GLN A 168 6.70 16.20 -6.81
CA GLN A 168 5.41 16.84 -6.62
C GLN A 168 4.33 16.26 -7.54
N TYR A 169 3.18 15.97 -6.99
CA TYR A 169 1.97 15.56 -7.70
C TYR A 169 0.74 16.15 -7.00
N PHE A 170 -0.44 16.17 -7.64
CA PHE A 170 -1.66 16.60 -6.96
C PHE A 170 -2.24 15.46 -6.13
N ALA A 171 -2.52 14.31 -6.76
CA ALA A 171 -2.99 13.13 -6.05
C ALA A 171 -2.39 11.85 -6.63
N LEU A 172 -2.27 10.82 -5.78
CA LEU A 172 -1.81 9.47 -6.10
C LEU A 172 -2.85 8.47 -5.62
N SER A 173 -3.19 7.50 -6.47
CA SER A 173 -3.96 6.32 -6.10
C SER A 173 -3.23 5.04 -6.51
N SER A 174 -3.79 3.89 -6.20
CA SER A 174 -3.26 2.61 -6.68
C SER A 174 -3.33 2.43 -8.22
N LEU A 175 -3.89 3.37 -8.95
CA LEU A 175 -3.91 3.40 -10.41
C LEU A 175 -2.97 4.47 -11.01
N GLY A 176 -2.21 5.18 -10.17
CA GLY A 176 -1.22 6.16 -10.60
C GLY A 176 -1.52 7.59 -10.20
N TYR A 177 -0.87 8.51 -10.92
CA TYR A 177 -0.98 9.95 -10.66
C TYR A 177 -2.23 10.57 -11.24
N TRP A 178 -2.81 11.53 -10.49
CA TRP A 178 -3.96 12.32 -10.90
C TRP A 178 -3.64 13.79 -10.81
N GLY A 179 -3.86 14.50 -11.93
CA GLY A 179 -3.68 15.96 -11.99
C GLY A 179 -4.87 16.72 -11.37
N LYS A 180 -4.63 17.93 -10.83
CA LYS A 180 -5.68 18.81 -10.31
C LYS A 180 -6.78 19.09 -11.36
N ASN A 181 -6.39 19.25 -12.62
CA ASN A 181 -7.34 19.53 -13.70
C ASN A 181 -8.35 18.39 -13.87
N TRP A 182 -7.91 17.12 -13.75
CA TRP A 182 -8.82 15.99 -13.83
C TRP A 182 -9.95 16.09 -12.78
N PHE A 183 -9.60 16.42 -11.53
CA PHE A 183 -10.61 16.60 -10.47
C PHE A 183 -11.51 17.80 -10.72
N SER A 184 -10.96 18.91 -11.23
CA SER A 184 -11.75 20.11 -11.58
C SER A 184 -12.74 19.80 -12.70
N ASP A 185 -12.30 19.12 -13.76
CA ASP A 185 -13.14 18.72 -14.88
C ASP A 185 -14.23 17.76 -14.41
N PHE A 186 -13.85 16.76 -13.59
CA PHE A 186 -14.79 15.79 -13.02
C PHE A 186 -15.90 16.48 -12.21
N ILE A 187 -15.57 17.44 -11.34
CA ILE A 187 -16.58 18.14 -10.53
C ILE A 187 -17.54 18.94 -11.41
N ASN A 188 -17.04 19.60 -12.45
CA ASN A 188 -17.80 20.50 -13.32
C ASN A 188 -18.60 19.75 -14.40
N SER A 189 -18.34 18.47 -14.65
CA SER A 189 -19.04 17.66 -15.64
C SER A 189 -20.47 17.31 -15.24
N GLY A 190 -21.31 17.00 -16.24
CA GLY A 190 -22.62 16.41 -16.03
C GLY A 190 -22.53 14.95 -15.55
N ILE A 191 -23.65 14.40 -15.08
CA ILE A 191 -23.67 13.05 -14.46
C ILE A 191 -23.19 11.95 -15.43
N GLU A 192 -23.58 12.02 -16.70
CA GLU A 192 -23.18 11.01 -17.71
C GLU A 192 -21.66 11.06 -17.97
N GLU A 193 -21.11 12.26 -18.07
CA GLU A 193 -19.67 12.44 -18.26
C GLU A 193 -18.89 12.02 -16.99
N LYS A 194 -19.39 12.33 -15.80
CA LYS A 194 -18.83 11.84 -14.54
C LYS A 194 -18.80 10.31 -14.49
N LEU A 195 -19.85 9.65 -14.95
CA LEU A 195 -19.89 8.18 -15.02
C LEU A 195 -18.82 7.64 -15.97
N GLU A 196 -18.55 8.31 -17.09
CA GLU A 196 -17.46 7.92 -18.00
C GLU A 196 -16.07 8.15 -17.38
N LEU A 197 -15.81 9.32 -16.81
CA LEU A 197 -14.53 9.65 -16.17
C LEU A 197 -14.23 8.75 -14.97
N ALA A 198 -15.24 8.41 -14.18
CA ALA A 198 -15.10 7.51 -13.02
C ALA A 198 -14.68 6.09 -13.40
N LYS A 199 -14.94 5.66 -14.64
CA LYS A 199 -14.47 4.36 -15.16
C LYS A 199 -12.94 4.25 -15.15
N ASP A 200 -12.22 5.34 -15.22
CA ASP A 200 -10.75 5.30 -15.15
C ASP A 200 -10.25 5.33 -13.70
N PHE A 201 -11.01 5.92 -12.80
CA PHE A 201 -10.64 6.07 -11.39
C PHE A 201 -10.85 4.81 -10.56
N PHE A 202 -11.96 4.08 -10.73
CA PHE A 202 -12.24 2.86 -9.98
C PHE A 202 -11.64 1.63 -10.62
N ILE A 203 -11.18 0.68 -9.82
CA ILE A 203 -10.66 -0.61 -10.32
C ILE A 203 -11.79 -1.41 -10.93
N TRP A 204 -12.95 -1.46 -10.27
CA TRP A 204 -14.13 -2.21 -10.72
C TRP A 204 -15.39 -1.35 -10.68
N ASP A 205 -15.72 -0.75 -11.80
CA ASP A 205 -16.88 0.15 -11.97
C ASP A 205 -18.13 -0.53 -12.59
N ASN A 206 -17.95 -1.64 -13.32
CA ASN A 206 -18.99 -2.32 -14.07
C ASN A 206 -19.52 -3.57 -13.36
N GLU A 207 -20.63 -4.12 -13.88
CA GLU A 207 -21.17 -5.41 -13.43
C GLU A 207 -20.26 -6.58 -13.76
N GLU A 208 -19.61 -6.53 -14.92
CA GLU A 208 -18.82 -7.62 -15.46
C GLU A 208 -17.33 -7.44 -15.21
N ILE A 209 -16.65 -8.58 -15.07
CA ILE A 209 -15.19 -8.66 -15.04
C ILE A 209 -14.67 -8.65 -16.48
N ASN A 210 -14.29 -7.47 -16.96
CA ASN A 210 -13.79 -7.25 -18.32
C ASN A 210 -12.26 -7.10 -18.36
N ALA A 211 -11.70 -6.81 -19.55
CA ALA A 211 -10.26 -6.60 -19.73
C ALA A 211 -9.73 -5.43 -18.88
N LYS A 212 -10.49 -4.33 -18.77
CA LYS A 212 -10.08 -3.14 -17.99
C LYS A 212 -9.99 -3.46 -16.49
N PHE A 213 -10.90 -4.26 -15.95
CA PHE A 213 -10.81 -4.73 -14.56
C PHE A 213 -9.49 -5.46 -14.30
N TRP A 214 -9.15 -6.45 -15.14
CA TRP A 214 -7.92 -7.22 -14.99
C TRP A 214 -6.67 -6.37 -15.14
N PHE A 215 -6.68 -5.46 -16.11
CA PHE A 215 -5.59 -4.52 -16.31
C PHE A 215 -5.38 -3.62 -15.09
N LYS A 216 -6.44 -3.01 -14.56
CA LYS A 216 -6.39 -2.17 -13.36
C LYS A 216 -6.00 -2.96 -12.11
N SER A 217 -6.45 -4.20 -12.00
CA SER A 217 -6.01 -5.12 -10.94
C SER A 217 -4.50 -5.35 -11.00
N CYS A 218 -3.96 -5.63 -12.19
CA CYS A 218 -2.53 -5.76 -12.40
C CYS A 218 -1.78 -4.49 -11.99
N VAL A 219 -2.18 -3.34 -12.53
CA VAL A 219 -1.54 -2.04 -12.26
C VAL A 219 -1.62 -1.68 -10.78
N SER A 220 -2.78 -1.84 -10.14
CA SER A 220 -2.94 -1.49 -8.72
C SER A 220 -2.07 -2.35 -7.80
N MET A 221 -1.94 -3.64 -8.09
CA MET A 221 -1.04 -4.51 -7.33
C MET A 221 0.43 -4.14 -7.52
N ILE A 222 0.84 -3.74 -8.74
CA ILE A 222 2.20 -3.23 -8.97
C ILE A 222 2.42 -1.96 -8.15
N TRP A 223 1.50 -0.98 -8.19
CA TRP A 223 1.62 0.25 -7.41
C TRP A 223 1.75 0.00 -5.91
N LEU A 224 0.98 -0.94 -5.37
CA LEU A 224 0.93 -1.19 -3.92
C LEU A 224 2.04 -2.12 -3.42
N PHE A 225 2.44 -3.11 -4.22
CA PHE A 225 3.20 -4.25 -3.69
C PHE A 225 4.50 -4.56 -4.44
N TYR A 226 4.77 -3.92 -5.60
CA TYR A 226 6.00 -4.19 -6.34
C TYR A 226 7.10 -3.18 -5.95
N PRO A 227 8.14 -3.60 -5.19
CA PRO A 227 9.19 -2.71 -4.67
C PRO A 227 10.37 -2.51 -5.62
N PHE A 228 10.37 -3.06 -6.82
CA PHE A 228 11.47 -2.99 -7.80
C PHE A 228 12.79 -3.57 -7.30
N ARG A 229 12.73 -4.67 -6.60
CA ARG A 229 13.85 -5.47 -6.10
C ARG A 229 13.51 -6.95 -6.13
N ASP A 230 14.50 -7.80 -5.87
CA ASP A 230 14.29 -9.24 -5.79
C ASP A 230 13.29 -9.63 -4.71
N ILE A 231 12.60 -10.73 -4.95
CA ILE A 231 11.64 -11.33 -4.01
C ILE A 231 12.38 -11.78 -2.75
N ILE A 232 11.86 -11.37 -1.58
CA ILE A 232 12.47 -11.73 -0.29
C ILE A 232 11.71 -12.82 0.48
N ASP A 233 10.42 -13.03 0.18
CA ASP A 233 9.59 -13.99 0.88
C ASP A 233 8.47 -14.59 -0.01
N ASP A 234 7.79 -15.60 0.53
CA ASP A 234 6.70 -16.29 -0.17
C ASP A 234 5.44 -15.43 -0.35
N ARG A 235 5.24 -14.41 0.49
CA ARG A 235 4.11 -13.49 0.38
C ARG A 235 4.29 -12.61 -0.86
N GLU A 236 5.46 -12.03 -1.05
CA GLU A 236 5.79 -11.26 -2.26
C GLU A 236 5.70 -12.13 -3.51
N ARG A 237 6.26 -13.35 -3.47
CA ARG A 237 6.15 -14.31 -4.57
C ARG A 237 4.68 -14.61 -4.92
N THR A 238 3.82 -14.72 -3.93
CA THR A 238 2.37 -14.93 -4.13
C THR A 238 1.72 -13.72 -4.80
N ILE A 239 2.04 -12.50 -4.37
CA ILE A 239 1.53 -11.27 -4.98
C ILE A 239 2.01 -11.16 -6.45
N TYR A 240 3.27 -11.44 -6.73
CA TYR A 240 3.79 -11.41 -8.11
C TYR A 240 3.07 -12.41 -9.02
N LYS A 241 2.75 -13.61 -8.54
CA LYS A 241 1.90 -14.58 -9.27
C LYS A 241 0.51 -14.00 -9.55
N LYS A 242 -0.10 -13.27 -8.61
CA LYS A 242 -1.40 -12.62 -8.79
C LYS A 242 -1.33 -11.47 -9.81
N ILE A 243 -0.26 -10.68 -9.80
CA ILE A 243 0.01 -9.65 -10.82
C ILE A 243 0.05 -10.29 -12.21
N MET A 244 0.86 -11.35 -12.36
CA MET A 244 1.01 -12.04 -13.64
C MET A 244 -0.28 -12.72 -14.10
N TYR A 245 -1.05 -13.30 -13.20
CA TYR A 245 -2.37 -13.84 -13.51
C TYR A 245 -3.31 -12.74 -14.03
N SER A 246 -3.38 -11.59 -13.34
CA SER A 246 -4.21 -10.46 -13.78
C SER A 246 -3.79 -9.91 -15.13
N PHE A 247 -2.48 -9.82 -15.40
CA PHE A 247 -1.95 -9.47 -16.72
C PHE A 247 -2.43 -10.44 -17.79
N GLN A 248 -2.28 -11.75 -17.58
CA GLN A 248 -2.67 -12.76 -18.53
C GLN A 248 -4.18 -12.72 -18.84
N GLU A 249 -5.03 -12.54 -17.84
CA GLU A 249 -6.47 -12.43 -18.02
C GLU A 249 -6.88 -11.14 -18.77
N ALA A 250 -6.18 -10.01 -18.51
CA ALA A 250 -6.36 -8.78 -19.27
C ALA A 250 -5.94 -8.98 -20.73
N TYR A 251 -4.73 -9.52 -20.95
CA TYR A 251 -4.15 -9.67 -22.27
C TYR A 251 -4.93 -10.63 -23.19
N LYS A 252 -5.49 -11.71 -22.63
CA LYS A 252 -6.40 -12.62 -23.35
C LYS A 252 -7.64 -11.91 -23.91
N LYS A 253 -8.10 -10.85 -23.24
CA LYS A 253 -9.33 -10.13 -23.59
C LYS A 253 -9.07 -8.89 -24.43
N ASP A 254 -7.97 -8.19 -24.20
CA ASP A 254 -7.57 -6.97 -24.95
C ASP A 254 -6.05 -6.81 -24.94
N THR A 255 -5.45 -6.96 -26.12
CA THR A 255 -4.00 -6.85 -26.32
C THR A 255 -3.51 -5.39 -26.47
N ASN A 256 -4.43 -4.41 -26.55
CA ASN A 256 -4.10 -3.01 -26.85
C ASN A 256 -4.00 -2.11 -25.60
N LEU A 257 -4.23 -2.67 -24.41
CA LEU A 257 -4.10 -1.90 -23.18
C LEU A 257 -2.63 -1.50 -22.93
N LYS A 258 -2.42 -0.42 -22.18
CA LYS A 258 -1.10 0.18 -21.91
C LYS A 258 -0.31 -0.62 -20.88
N TYR A 259 0.04 -1.87 -21.20
CA TYR A 259 0.73 -2.75 -20.25
C TYR A 259 2.10 -2.21 -19.85
N PRO A 260 2.51 -2.33 -18.59
CA PRO A 260 3.84 -1.96 -18.10
C PRO A 260 4.86 -3.07 -18.42
N TRP A 261 5.21 -3.22 -19.72
CA TRP A 261 5.96 -4.35 -20.26
C TRP A 261 7.25 -4.67 -19.52
N ASP A 262 8.08 -3.65 -19.22
CA ASP A 262 9.37 -3.86 -18.58
C ASP A 262 9.23 -4.41 -17.17
N ILE A 263 8.24 -3.91 -16.42
CA ILE A 263 7.93 -4.40 -15.07
C ILE A 263 7.41 -5.84 -15.13
N LEU A 264 6.56 -6.16 -16.09
CA LEU A 264 6.03 -7.52 -16.25
C LEU A 264 7.11 -8.52 -16.64
N ILE A 265 8.08 -8.11 -17.47
CA ILE A 265 9.26 -8.93 -17.82
C ILE A 265 10.09 -9.19 -16.56
N ASP A 266 10.37 -8.15 -15.79
CA ASP A 266 11.14 -8.26 -14.54
C ASP A 266 10.45 -9.19 -13.53
N ILE A 267 9.15 -9.02 -13.32
CA ILE A 267 8.36 -9.90 -12.44
C ILE A 267 8.42 -11.36 -12.92
N ALA A 268 8.36 -11.61 -14.22
CA ALA A 268 8.43 -12.97 -14.77
C ALA A 268 9.80 -13.61 -14.50
N HIS A 269 10.90 -12.87 -14.65
CA HIS A 269 12.25 -13.33 -14.28
C HIS A 269 12.35 -13.64 -12.80
N GLN A 270 11.84 -12.77 -11.92
CA GLN A 270 11.86 -12.97 -10.47
C GLN A 270 11.01 -14.18 -10.01
N LEU A 271 10.04 -14.59 -10.83
CA LEU A 271 9.26 -15.81 -10.61
C LEU A 271 9.90 -17.07 -11.21
N ASP A 272 11.08 -16.95 -11.79
CA ASP A 272 11.77 -18.03 -12.52
C ASP A 272 10.97 -18.54 -13.75
N ASP A 273 10.07 -17.72 -14.32
CA ASP A 273 9.25 -18.08 -15.48
C ASP A 273 9.81 -17.47 -16.78
N GLU A 274 10.93 -18.04 -17.22
CA GLU A 274 11.62 -17.63 -18.45
C GLU A 274 10.74 -17.75 -19.72
N ASN A 275 9.80 -18.69 -19.74
CA ASN A 275 8.90 -18.85 -20.88
C ASN A 275 7.92 -17.67 -20.97
N LEU A 276 7.40 -17.24 -19.83
CA LEU A 276 6.50 -16.09 -19.74
C LEU A 276 7.26 -14.79 -20.04
N ALA A 277 8.48 -14.61 -19.51
CA ALA A 277 9.33 -13.46 -19.83
C ALA A 277 9.54 -13.32 -21.34
N LYS A 278 10.00 -14.37 -22.02
CA LYS A 278 10.18 -14.40 -23.48
C LYS A 278 8.88 -14.17 -24.26
N PHE A 279 7.75 -14.68 -23.75
CA PHE A 279 6.45 -14.40 -24.36
C PHE A 279 6.13 -12.90 -24.30
N ILE A 280 6.33 -12.27 -23.15
CA ILE A 280 6.04 -10.84 -22.94
C ILE A 280 6.98 -9.97 -23.78
N GLU A 281 8.29 -10.27 -23.80
CA GLU A 281 9.27 -9.60 -24.64
C GLU A 281 8.88 -9.61 -26.13
N LYS A 282 8.45 -10.76 -26.63
CA LYS A 282 7.99 -10.90 -28.03
C LYS A 282 6.72 -10.09 -28.31
N LYS A 283 5.89 -9.82 -27.29
CA LYS A 283 4.63 -9.07 -27.43
C LYS A 283 4.80 -7.57 -27.15
N LYS A 284 5.87 -7.17 -26.50
CA LYS A 284 6.19 -5.77 -26.23
C LYS A 284 6.25 -4.99 -27.55
N ASN A 285 5.39 -3.98 -27.65
CA ASN A 285 5.42 -3.02 -28.75
C ASN A 285 6.20 -1.78 -28.30
N PRO A 286 7.39 -1.50 -28.86
CA PRO A 286 8.20 -0.34 -28.44
C PRO A 286 7.55 1.01 -28.73
N HIS A 287 6.53 1.05 -29.59
CA HIS A 287 5.78 2.27 -29.92
C HIS A 287 4.48 2.41 -29.12
N GLN A 288 4.12 1.41 -28.32
CA GLN A 288 2.93 1.46 -27.49
C GLN A 288 3.21 2.25 -26.22
N GLN A 289 2.35 3.22 -25.89
CA GLN A 289 2.38 3.89 -24.61
C GLN A 289 2.15 2.86 -23.49
N THR A 290 2.98 2.87 -22.46
CA THR A 290 2.86 1.99 -21.29
C THR A 290 2.14 2.70 -20.13
N ALA A 291 1.62 1.93 -19.17
CA ALA A 291 1.16 2.50 -17.92
C ALA A 291 2.34 3.12 -17.17
N GLU A 292 2.16 4.34 -16.68
CA GLU A 292 3.18 5.04 -15.91
C GLU A 292 3.20 4.53 -14.47
N ILE A 293 4.28 3.82 -14.10
CA ILE A 293 4.51 3.33 -12.74
C ILE A 293 5.91 3.77 -12.29
N GLY A 294 6.24 5.03 -12.59
CA GLY A 294 7.63 5.48 -12.53
C GLY A 294 8.16 5.78 -11.13
N PHE A 295 7.29 6.10 -10.16
CA PHE A 295 7.80 6.60 -8.87
C PHE A 295 8.54 5.54 -8.05
N ARG A 296 8.24 4.26 -8.21
CA ARG A 296 8.91 3.17 -7.50
C ARG A 296 10.31 2.84 -8.03
N LEU A 297 10.67 3.36 -9.17
CA LEU A 297 12.03 3.27 -9.73
C LEU A 297 12.98 4.32 -9.12
N GLU A 298 12.45 5.26 -8.35
CA GLU A 298 13.19 6.41 -7.84
C GLU A 298 13.39 6.33 -6.32
N LEU A 299 13.71 7.45 -5.73
CA LEU A 299 13.88 7.64 -4.29
C LEU A 299 12.54 7.99 -3.64
N ALA A 300 12.33 7.52 -2.43
CA ALA A 300 11.20 7.93 -1.59
C ALA A 300 11.67 8.56 -0.29
N ARG A 301 10.87 9.48 0.23
CA ARG A 301 11.07 10.06 1.56
C ARG A 301 10.36 9.19 2.59
N TYR A 302 11.10 8.78 3.58
CA TYR A 302 10.60 7.98 4.70
C TYR A 302 10.60 8.82 5.98
N SER A 303 9.49 8.77 6.71
CA SER A 303 9.43 9.34 8.06
C SER A 303 10.08 8.37 9.04
N ILE A 304 11.06 8.88 9.79
CA ILE A 304 11.68 8.21 10.92
C ILE A 304 10.92 8.65 12.20
N ALA A 305 11.31 8.20 13.35
CA ALA A 305 10.71 8.64 14.60
C ALA A 305 10.95 10.15 14.87
N ALA A 306 10.07 10.78 15.65
CA ALA A 306 10.19 12.16 16.15
C ALA A 306 10.37 13.26 15.08
N GLY A 307 9.87 13.04 13.86
CA GLY A 307 9.88 14.03 12.80
C GLY A 307 11.15 14.07 11.94
N PHE A 308 12.13 13.19 12.19
CA PHE A 308 13.20 13.00 11.22
C PHE A 308 12.68 12.33 9.95
N THR A 309 13.21 12.73 8.80
CA THR A 309 12.96 12.10 7.51
C THR A 309 14.26 11.80 6.79
N ILE A 310 14.24 10.82 5.89
CA ILE A 310 15.37 10.43 5.05
C ILE A 310 14.86 10.04 3.65
N VAL A 311 15.64 10.30 2.62
CA VAL A 311 15.36 9.86 1.25
C VAL A 311 16.18 8.62 0.94
N LEU A 312 15.51 7.53 0.63
CA LEU A 312 16.10 6.22 0.34
C LEU A 312 15.52 5.62 -0.95
N PRO A 313 16.23 4.68 -1.59
CA PRO A 313 15.65 3.90 -2.67
C PRO A 313 14.36 3.19 -2.23
N MET A 314 13.33 3.25 -3.07
CA MET A 314 12.02 2.62 -2.81
C MET A 314 12.09 1.10 -2.60
N ARG A 315 13.16 0.47 -3.07
CA ARG A 315 13.40 -0.96 -2.93
C ARG A 315 13.74 -1.42 -1.50
N MET A 316 14.04 -0.52 -0.59
CA MET A 316 14.42 -0.88 0.78
C MET A 316 13.21 -1.37 1.59
N ASN A 317 13.37 -2.48 2.30
CA ASN A 317 12.39 -2.97 3.26
C ASN A 317 12.49 -2.21 4.57
N ILE A 318 11.36 -1.96 5.20
CA ILE A 318 11.27 -1.26 6.48
C ILE A 318 10.92 -2.26 7.57
N PHE A 319 11.74 -2.29 8.62
CA PHE A 319 11.47 -3.02 9.84
C PHE A 319 11.41 -2.02 11.00
N LYS A 320 10.31 -1.99 11.73
CA LYS A 320 10.16 -1.15 12.92
C LYS A 320 10.23 -2.01 14.16
N ASN A 321 11.37 -2.00 14.85
CA ASN A 321 11.57 -2.81 16.04
C ASN A 321 10.91 -2.22 17.28
N ASN A 322 10.85 -0.86 17.37
CA ASN A 322 10.16 -0.13 18.45
C ASN A 322 9.88 1.32 18.02
N LYS A 323 9.41 2.16 18.96
CA LYS A 323 9.08 3.57 18.67
C LYS A 323 10.28 4.45 18.30
N THR A 324 11.50 4.04 18.62
CA THR A 324 12.72 4.83 18.48
C THR A 324 13.74 4.21 17.52
N LEU A 325 13.65 2.90 17.25
CA LEU A 325 14.54 2.18 16.33
C LEU A 325 13.80 1.79 15.06
N ILE A 326 14.31 2.20 13.92
CA ILE A 326 13.82 1.87 12.59
C ILE A 326 14.99 1.30 11.80
N GLU A 327 14.74 0.22 11.10
CA GLU A 327 15.72 -0.46 10.25
C GLU A 327 15.21 -0.49 8.80
N PHE A 328 16.14 -0.31 7.86
CA PHE A 328 15.90 -0.47 6.43
C PHE A 328 16.90 -1.49 5.89
N LYS A 329 16.47 -2.36 5.02
CA LYS A 329 17.33 -3.39 4.45
C LYS A 329 17.07 -3.57 2.96
N ASP A 330 18.18 -3.66 2.22
CA ASP A 330 18.28 -4.10 0.83
C ASP A 330 19.29 -5.26 0.77
N ILE A 331 19.57 -5.80 -0.41
CA ILE A 331 20.55 -6.90 -0.57
C ILE A 331 21.93 -6.49 -0.08
N ASN A 332 22.35 -5.27 -0.42
CA ASN A 332 23.72 -4.78 -0.17
C ASN A 332 23.78 -3.62 0.82
N ILE A 333 22.68 -3.13 1.33
CA ILE A 333 22.63 -1.99 2.25
C ILE A 333 21.72 -2.34 3.43
N TYR A 334 22.23 -2.13 4.63
CA TYR A 334 21.46 -2.19 5.86
C TYR A 334 21.60 -0.86 6.61
N ILE A 335 20.51 -0.28 7.06
CA ILE A 335 20.48 0.99 7.78
C ILE A 335 19.70 0.78 9.07
N ALA A 336 20.32 1.10 10.20
CA ALA A 336 19.67 1.17 11.50
C ALA A 336 19.66 2.62 11.99
N MET A 337 18.53 3.09 12.50
CA MET A 337 18.39 4.48 12.98
C MET A 337 17.72 4.50 14.33
N GLN A 338 18.31 5.21 15.26
CA GLN A 338 17.78 5.41 16.60
C GLN A 338 17.63 6.89 16.90
N VAL A 339 16.45 7.28 17.41
CA VAL A 339 16.14 8.67 17.75
C VAL A 339 16.04 8.84 19.26
N TYR A 340 16.63 9.92 19.74
CA TYR A 340 16.60 10.35 21.14
C TYR A 340 15.92 11.72 21.25
N SER A 341 15.18 11.93 22.34
CA SER A 341 14.53 13.21 22.64
C SER A 341 15.16 13.86 23.87
N PHE A 342 15.37 15.18 23.82
CA PHE A 342 15.98 15.98 24.87
C PHE A 342 15.08 17.16 25.27
N ALA A 343 15.26 17.67 26.48
CA ALA A 343 14.62 18.89 26.94
C ALA A 343 15.49 20.08 26.47
N ASN A 344 15.23 20.63 25.31
CA ASN A 344 15.82 21.86 24.74
C ASN A 344 17.24 22.22 25.26
N GLU A 345 18.22 21.42 24.87
CA GLU A 345 19.62 21.55 25.29
C GLU A 345 20.45 22.22 24.18
N GLU A 346 21.66 22.67 24.51
CA GLU A 346 22.63 23.11 23.51
C GLU A 346 23.06 21.94 22.63
N THR A 347 23.16 22.18 21.32
CA THR A 347 23.46 21.11 20.32
C THR A 347 24.81 20.43 20.57
N ASP A 348 25.79 21.16 21.14
CA ASP A 348 27.08 20.57 21.47
C ASP A 348 27.00 19.57 22.61
N VAL A 349 26.18 19.84 23.63
CA VAL A 349 25.95 18.93 24.75
C VAL A 349 25.25 17.65 24.26
N ILE A 350 24.23 17.80 23.39
CA ILE A 350 23.53 16.65 22.80
C ILE A 350 24.49 15.85 21.92
N MET A 351 25.32 16.51 21.10
CA MET A 351 26.30 15.84 20.27
C MET A 351 27.30 15.02 21.09
N GLU A 352 27.84 15.60 22.17
CA GLU A 352 28.75 14.90 23.08
C GLU A 352 28.09 13.66 23.70
N TYR A 353 26.81 13.78 24.11
CA TYR A 353 26.03 12.64 24.62
C TYR A 353 25.93 11.53 23.58
N VAL A 354 25.52 11.86 22.33
CA VAL A 354 25.31 10.86 21.26
C VAL A 354 26.63 10.18 20.88
N LEU A 355 27.72 10.95 20.77
CA LEU A 355 29.05 10.40 20.49
C LEU A 355 29.52 9.43 21.58
N LYS A 356 29.23 9.71 22.85
CA LYS A 356 29.48 8.76 23.95
C LYS A 356 28.71 7.45 23.83
N GLN A 357 27.53 7.44 23.20
CA GLN A 357 26.79 6.18 22.96
C GLN A 357 27.55 5.28 22.00
N ILE A 358 28.23 5.83 20.98
CA ILE A 358 29.07 5.10 20.05
C ILE A 358 30.27 4.50 20.81
N ASP A 359 30.93 5.30 21.67
CA ASP A 359 32.09 4.83 22.45
C ASP A 359 31.73 3.73 23.46
N ILE A 360 30.53 3.80 24.08
CA ILE A 360 30.05 2.79 25.04
C ILE A 360 29.77 1.45 24.33
N ALA A 361 29.38 1.48 23.07
CA ALA A 361 29.21 0.27 22.26
C ALA A 361 30.56 -0.44 21.97
N GLY A 362 31.70 0.18 22.32
CA GLY A 362 33.02 -0.38 22.11
C GLY A 362 33.46 -0.39 20.65
N GLU A 363 32.78 0.37 19.81
CA GLU A 363 33.05 0.46 18.38
C GLU A 363 34.13 1.54 18.12
N ASP A 364 35.14 1.18 17.35
CA ASP A 364 36.06 2.13 16.73
C ASP A 364 35.29 2.94 15.68
N LYS A 365 35.26 4.25 15.80
CA LYS A 365 34.47 5.15 14.95
C LYS A 365 34.93 5.18 13.49
N GLY A 366 36.15 4.78 13.21
CA GLY A 366 36.77 4.97 11.90
C GLY A 366 37.14 6.42 11.62
N ASP A 367 37.31 6.75 10.35
CA ASP A 367 37.73 8.07 9.88
C ASP A 367 36.55 9.04 9.76
N GLU A 368 36.73 10.28 10.24
CA GLU A 368 35.73 11.33 10.06
C GLU A 368 35.67 11.77 8.60
N LEU A 369 34.46 11.78 8.02
CA LEU A 369 34.22 12.22 6.65
C LEU A 369 33.86 13.71 6.61
N ASP A 370 34.34 14.41 5.59
CA ASP A 370 33.87 15.78 5.25
C ASP A 370 32.53 15.72 4.51
N VAL A 371 31.56 15.05 5.15
CA VAL A 371 30.14 14.92 4.69
C VAL A 371 29.25 15.41 5.80
N LYS A 372 28.23 16.19 5.46
CA LYS A 372 27.26 16.75 6.41
C LYS A 372 25.85 16.55 5.91
N VAL A 373 24.92 16.47 6.84
CA VAL A 373 23.48 16.63 6.56
C VAL A 373 23.27 18.03 5.99
N GLU A 374 22.52 18.14 4.88
CA GLU A 374 22.36 19.43 4.16
C GLU A 374 21.40 20.40 4.86
N SER A 375 20.64 19.95 5.88
CA SER A 375 19.72 20.80 6.64
C SER A 375 20.49 21.77 7.56
N SER A 376 20.19 23.08 7.42
CA SER A 376 20.83 24.15 8.23
C SER A 376 20.49 24.10 9.73
N HIS A 377 19.47 23.35 10.11
CA HIS A 377 18.98 23.20 11.50
C HIS A 377 19.56 21.97 12.21
N ILE A 378 20.35 21.16 11.49
CA ILE A 378 20.94 19.93 12.00
C ILE A 378 22.47 20.11 12.04
N LYS A 379 23.06 19.89 13.21
CA LYS A 379 24.50 19.68 13.34
C LYS A 379 24.79 18.19 13.20
N SER A 380 25.71 17.80 12.32
CA SER A 380 26.03 16.40 12.09
C SER A 380 27.51 16.13 12.04
N VAL A 381 27.91 14.90 12.40
CA VAL A 381 29.23 14.31 12.23
C VAL A 381 29.06 12.93 11.62
N VAL A 382 29.92 12.58 10.67
CA VAL A 382 29.85 11.32 9.92
C VAL A 382 31.21 10.63 9.99
N TYR A 383 31.20 9.36 10.32
CA TYR A 383 32.40 8.52 10.38
C TYR A 383 32.21 7.33 9.45
N GLU A 384 33.30 6.84 8.83
CA GLU A 384 33.32 5.65 7.99
C GLU A 384 34.45 4.71 8.43
N LYS A 385 34.12 3.42 8.45
CA LYS A 385 35.06 2.36 8.78
C LYS A 385 34.90 1.20 7.82
N GLU A 386 36.02 0.66 7.35
CA GLU A 386 36.06 -0.63 6.66
C GLU A 386 35.93 -1.77 7.68
N LEU A 387 35.09 -2.74 7.40
CA LEU A 387 34.90 -3.98 8.14
C LEU A 387 35.62 -5.13 7.42
N GLU A 388 35.47 -6.35 7.91
CA GLU A 388 35.93 -7.54 7.22
C GLU A 388 35.14 -7.80 5.91
N ASP A 389 35.75 -8.50 4.95
CA ASP A 389 35.11 -8.96 3.70
C ASP A 389 34.63 -7.84 2.76
N HIS A 390 35.25 -6.66 2.75
CA HIS A 390 34.87 -5.49 1.95
C HIS A 390 33.48 -4.94 2.26
N ASP A 391 33.02 -5.14 3.48
CA ASP A 391 31.90 -4.41 4.05
C ASP A 391 32.37 -3.10 4.69
N TYR A 392 31.50 -2.11 4.70
CA TYR A 392 31.76 -0.79 5.27
C TYR A 392 30.61 -0.39 6.20
N ILE A 393 30.94 0.42 7.18
CA ILE A 393 29.93 1.05 8.04
C ILE A 393 30.15 2.56 8.08
N ILE A 394 29.08 3.31 7.80
CA ILE A 394 29.04 4.75 8.04
C ILE A 394 28.17 5.01 9.26
N THR A 395 28.75 5.68 10.25
CA THR A 395 28.04 6.09 11.47
C THR A 395 27.75 7.59 11.41
N VAL A 396 26.50 7.98 11.63
CA VAL A 396 26.02 9.36 11.57
C VAL A 396 25.44 9.76 12.90
N ALA A 397 25.95 10.83 13.49
CA ALA A 397 25.31 11.55 14.58
C ALA A 397 24.74 12.87 14.04
N ALA A 398 23.44 13.09 14.16
CA ALA A 398 22.75 14.30 13.70
C ALA A 398 21.88 14.85 14.81
N VAL A 399 22.04 16.13 15.18
CA VAL A 399 21.41 16.70 16.36
C VAL A 399 20.73 18.05 16.08
N THR A 400 19.64 18.28 16.77
CA THR A 400 18.97 19.58 16.93
C THR A 400 18.93 19.95 18.41
N LYS A 401 18.31 21.07 18.78
CA LYS A 401 18.12 21.44 20.20
C LYS A 401 17.24 20.51 21.02
N LYS A 402 16.48 19.64 20.40
CA LYS A 402 15.50 18.76 21.08
C LYS A 402 15.62 17.30 20.70
N LEU A 403 16.27 16.99 19.57
CA LEU A 403 16.30 15.66 19.00
C LEU A 403 17.71 15.29 18.58
N ALA A 404 18.02 14.02 18.70
CA ALA A 404 19.21 13.45 18.10
C ALA A 404 18.86 12.18 17.34
N LEU A 405 19.54 11.98 16.22
CA LEU A 405 19.53 10.78 15.41
C LEU A 405 20.92 10.17 15.43
N LEU A 406 21.00 8.89 15.79
CA LEU A 406 22.17 8.06 15.58
C LEU A 406 21.82 7.03 14.52
N ALA A 407 22.58 6.96 13.45
CA ALA A 407 22.32 6.07 12.34
C ALA A 407 23.58 5.32 11.90
N TRP A 408 23.40 4.07 11.53
CA TRP A 408 24.43 3.19 11.00
C TRP A 408 24.01 2.71 9.60
N PHE A 409 24.90 2.89 8.63
CA PHE A 409 24.73 2.47 7.25
C PHE A 409 25.79 1.41 6.96
N THR A 410 25.43 0.14 6.99
CA THR A 410 26.32 -0.94 6.55
C THR A 410 26.08 -1.23 5.09
N TYR A 411 27.13 -1.35 4.29
CA TYR A 411 27.01 -1.62 2.87
C TYR A 411 28.18 -2.45 2.35
N THR A 412 27.93 -3.19 1.27
CA THR A 412 28.92 -3.99 0.55
C THR A 412 29.20 -3.35 -0.81
N GLY A 413 30.48 -3.17 -1.16
CA GLY A 413 30.94 -2.62 -2.43
C GLY A 413 30.89 -1.08 -2.52
N GLU A 414 31.86 -0.50 -3.23
CA GLU A 414 31.98 0.97 -3.35
C GLU A 414 30.79 1.63 -4.07
N GLU A 415 30.11 0.91 -4.97
CA GLU A 415 28.94 1.43 -5.69
C GLU A 415 27.76 1.80 -4.79
N ASN A 416 27.66 1.17 -3.61
CA ASN A 416 26.60 1.45 -2.63
C ASN A 416 26.94 2.61 -1.70
N ARG A 417 28.22 3.01 -1.62
CA ARG A 417 28.69 4.14 -0.82
C ARG A 417 27.99 5.44 -1.21
N ASP A 418 27.92 5.75 -2.49
CA ASP A 418 27.26 6.95 -3.01
C ASP A 418 25.78 7.01 -2.63
N THR A 419 25.09 5.88 -2.62
CA THR A 419 23.70 5.78 -2.18
C THR A 419 23.57 6.11 -0.69
N CYS A 420 24.44 5.58 0.15
CA CYS A 420 24.48 5.88 1.58
C CYS A 420 24.80 7.37 1.84
N LEU A 421 25.78 7.93 1.16
CA LEU A 421 26.14 9.34 1.32
C LEU A 421 25.03 10.30 0.86
N LYS A 422 24.33 10.00 -0.23
CA LYS A 422 23.15 10.75 -0.68
C LYS A 422 22.02 10.67 0.33
N ALA A 423 21.78 9.49 0.90
CA ALA A 423 20.77 9.29 1.94
C ALA A 423 21.09 10.14 3.19
N ILE A 424 22.34 10.13 3.65
CA ILE A 424 22.80 10.91 4.81
C ILE A 424 22.57 12.42 4.58
N LYS A 425 22.94 12.93 3.41
CA LYS A 425 22.71 14.35 3.05
C LYS A 425 21.25 14.75 3.08
N SER A 426 20.36 13.80 2.78
CA SER A 426 18.90 14.03 2.69
C SER A 426 18.18 14.02 4.04
N ILE A 427 18.87 13.77 5.15
CA ILE A 427 18.26 13.76 6.48
C ILE A 427 17.74 15.15 6.83
N GLU A 428 16.46 15.24 7.19
CA GLU A 428 15.77 16.47 7.56
C GLU A 428 14.93 16.27 8.83
N VAL A 429 14.50 17.37 9.44
CA VAL A 429 13.50 17.36 10.53
C VAL A 429 12.29 18.14 10.05
N GLU A 430 11.15 17.49 10.03
CA GLU A 430 9.84 18.14 9.75
C GLU A 430 9.42 18.96 10.98
N HIS A 431 9.04 20.19 10.77
CA HIS A 431 8.63 21.18 11.80
C HIS A 431 7.14 21.10 12.12
#